data_8dcf08e514d66997519158e295c83936
#
_entry.id   8dcf08e514d66997519158e295c83936
#
_cell.length_a   1.000
_cell.length_b   1.000
_cell.length_c   1.000
_cell.angle_alpha   90.00
_cell.angle_beta   90.00
_cell.angle_gamma   90.00
#
_symmetry.space_group_name_H-M   'P 1'
#
loop_
_entity.id
_entity.type
_entity.pdbx_description
1 polymer ?
#
loop_
_entity_poly.entity_id
_entity_poly.type
_entity_poly.pdbx_seq_one_letter_code
_entity_poly.pdbx_strand_id
1 'polypeptide(L)'
;MTQWSNWAGTATASAQVVHHPTDLDGIVTAVAAAAADGKRLRPLGSGHSFSPIAVADEHAVDLSGYTGIVDVDVAARRVTVRAGTTLRALNSALDTLGLALENMGDIDKQTISGAISTGTHGTGASFGGLATQVAALELVVADGSVLRCSANERPELFAAARVGLGALGVISTVTLNCVPSFVLAAREAPGRLDAVLERFDEEADGSDHFEFYWFPHGDKTLVKRNNRLPAGSTPEPLSKRRQYIEYQLIENRLFGAVCRLQRAVPRLTKPTQRVVANVLSERKYSDVSHRVFVTSRDVRFVESEYAVPRDELVGVITELRATAAK
;
A
#
# COMPACT_ATOMS: atom_id res chain seq x y z
N MET A 1 16.95 24.94 0.08
CA MET A 1 15.72 24.26 0.58
C MET A 1 15.44 23.09 -0.35
N THR A 2 15.32 21.89 0.18
CA THR A 2 15.02 20.69 -0.61
C THR A 2 13.51 20.65 -0.82
N GLN A 3 13.05 20.78 -2.05
CA GLN A 3 11.64 20.66 -2.38
C GLN A 3 11.22 19.18 -2.34
N TRP A 4 10.27 18.85 -1.48
CA TRP A 4 9.63 17.53 -1.44
C TRP A 4 8.35 17.54 -2.28
N SER A 5 8.02 16.40 -2.91
CA SER A 5 6.75 16.20 -3.60
C SER A 5 6.26 14.78 -3.33
N ASN A 6 4.94 14.62 -3.18
CA ASN A 6 4.37 13.28 -3.13
C ASN A 6 4.49 12.59 -4.51
N TRP A 7 4.30 11.25 -4.54
CA TRP A 7 4.43 10.45 -5.76
C TRP A 7 3.51 10.92 -6.88
N ALA A 8 2.29 11.30 -6.57
CA ALA A 8 1.32 11.77 -7.56
C ALA A 8 1.64 13.18 -8.11
N GLY A 9 2.49 13.96 -7.44
CA GLY A 9 2.79 15.35 -7.80
C GLY A 9 1.67 16.34 -7.44
N THR A 10 0.74 15.94 -6.57
CA THR A 10 -0.42 16.76 -6.14
C THR A 10 -0.15 17.57 -4.88
N ALA A 11 0.91 17.24 -4.13
CA ALA A 11 1.34 17.96 -2.94
C ALA A 11 2.84 18.20 -2.98
N THR A 12 3.25 19.41 -2.62
CA THR A 12 4.67 19.82 -2.52
C THR A 12 4.90 20.52 -1.19
N ALA A 13 6.11 20.43 -0.67
CA ALA A 13 6.53 21.12 0.54
C ALA A 13 8.00 21.57 0.43
N SER A 14 8.36 22.59 1.20
CA SER A 14 9.73 23.07 1.35
C SER A 14 9.98 23.32 2.83
N ALA A 15 10.31 22.25 3.57
CA ALA A 15 10.61 22.36 4.98
C ALA A 15 11.81 23.29 5.23
N GLN A 16 11.73 24.08 6.30
CA GLN A 16 12.82 24.97 6.72
C GLN A 16 14.05 24.15 7.13
N VAL A 17 13.82 23.04 7.86
CA VAL A 17 14.85 22.09 8.29
C VAL A 17 14.42 20.67 7.94
N VAL A 18 15.33 19.89 7.35
CA VAL A 18 15.14 18.46 7.10
C VAL A 18 16.19 17.68 7.84
N HIS A 19 15.75 16.81 8.75
CA HIS A 19 16.61 15.91 9.52
C HIS A 19 16.68 14.55 8.81
N HIS A 20 17.90 13.96 8.78
CA HIS A 20 18.14 12.64 8.16
C HIS A 20 18.80 11.70 9.19
N PRO A 21 18.07 11.24 10.22
CA PRO A 21 18.63 10.37 11.24
C PRO A 21 18.96 8.98 10.67
N THR A 22 20.03 8.38 11.19
CA THR A 22 20.46 7.01 10.89
C THR A 22 20.37 6.08 12.11
N ASP A 23 20.06 6.65 13.28
CA ASP A 23 19.90 5.97 14.56
C ASP A 23 18.77 6.61 15.38
N LEU A 24 18.47 6.02 16.54
CA LEU A 24 17.42 6.49 17.44
C LEU A 24 17.75 7.85 18.04
N ASP A 25 19.01 8.07 18.42
CA ASP A 25 19.45 9.33 19.02
C ASP A 25 19.30 10.51 18.05
N GLY A 26 19.51 10.26 16.76
CA GLY A 26 19.25 11.24 15.71
C GLY A 26 17.76 11.59 15.58
N ILE A 27 16.85 10.64 15.80
CA ILE A 27 15.40 10.92 15.84
C ILE A 27 15.07 11.77 17.06
N VAL A 28 15.57 11.41 18.24
CA VAL A 28 15.39 12.19 19.48
C VAL A 28 15.93 13.61 19.31
N THR A 29 17.11 13.76 18.72
CA THR A 29 17.71 15.07 18.43
C THR A 29 16.83 15.91 17.48
N ALA A 30 16.25 15.30 16.44
CA ALA A 30 15.36 15.99 15.51
C ALA A 30 14.08 16.49 16.20
N VAL A 31 13.50 15.66 17.08
CA VAL A 31 12.34 16.04 17.89
C VAL A 31 12.67 17.18 18.85
N ALA A 32 13.80 17.08 19.57
CA ALA A 32 14.24 18.11 20.50
C ALA A 32 14.54 19.44 19.80
N ALA A 33 15.14 19.41 18.61
CA ALA A 33 15.42 20.61 17.82
C ALA A 33 14.10 21.33 17.41
N ALA A 34 13.12 20.59 16.92
CA ALA A 34 11.83 21.17 16.56
C ALA A 34 11.08 21.74 17.78
N ALA A 35 11.15 21.06 18.93
CA ALA A 35 10.58 21.53 20.19
C ALA A 35 11.25 22.82 20.68
N ALA A 36 12.60 22.88 20.62
CA ALA A 36 13.37 24.08 21.00
C ALA A 36 13.04 25.30 20.13
N ASP A 37 12.77 25.07 18.84
CA ASP A 37 12.35 26.12 17.90
C ASP A 37 10.86 26.49 18.04
N GLY A 38 10.08 25.77 18.86
CA GLY A 38 8.64 25.94 18.98
C GLY A 38 7.90 25.61 17.69
N LYS A 39 8.43 24.69 16.87
CA LYS A 39 7.98 24.33 15.54
C LYS A 39 7.41 22.92 15.48
N ARG A 40 6.56 22.70 14.46
CA ARG A 40 6.03 21.38 14.17
C ARG A 40 7.06 20.52 13.44
N LEU A 41 7.13 19.23 13.82
CA LEU A 41 7.89 18.20 13.13
C LEU A 41 6.95 17.26 12.40
N ARG A 42 7.27 16.96 11.14
CA ARG A 42 6.52 15.98 10.35
C ARG A 42 7.44 14.84 9.89
N PRO A 43 7.14 13.58 10.27
CA PRO A 43 7.83 12.44 9.68
C PRO A 43 7.40 12.25 8.21
N LEU A 44 8.40 12.03 7.35
CA LEU A 44 8.22 11.77 5.94
C LEU A 44 8.38 10.28 5.65
N GLY A 45 7.41 9.70 4.96
CA GLY A 45 7.52 8.41 4.31
C GLY A 45 7.86 8.57 2.82
N SER A 46 7.55 7.55 2.03
CA SER A 46 7.80 7.56 0.58
C SER A 46 6.85 8.45 -0.23
N GLY A 47 5.94 9.17 0.42
CA GLY A 47 5.06 10.14 -0.23
C GLY A 47 3.98 9.53 -1.14
N HIS A 48 3.49 8.35 -0.84
CA HIS A 48 2.44 7.68 -1.64
C HIS A 48 1.01 8.13 -1.31
N SER A 49 0.77 8.88 -0.24
CA SER A 49 -0.55 9.49 0.03
C SER A 49 -0.92 10.53 -1.02
N PHE A 50 -2.17 10.52 -1.47
CA PHE A 50 -2.71 11.48 -2.43
C PHE A 50 -3.15 12.78 -1.76
N SER A 51 -3.39 12.76 -0.45
CA SER A 51 -3.65 13.94 0.36
C SER A 51 -2.35 14.61 0.84
N PRO A 52 -2.39 15.91 1.26
CA PRO A 52 -1.20 16.63 1.72
C PRO A 52 -0.76 16.26 3.15
N ILE A 53 -1.04 15.02 3.64
CA ILE A 53 -0.81 14.62 5.02
C ILE A 53 0.66 14.67 5.43
N ALA A 54 1.58 14.48 4.49
CA ALA A 54 3.03 14.51 4.72
C ALA A 54 3.67 15.87 4.42
N VAL A 55 2.89 16.89 4.10
CA VAL A 55 3.42 18.25 3.88
C VAL A 55 4.03 18.79 5.16
N ALA A 56 5.29 19.20 5.07
CA ALA A 56 6.08 19.77 6.15
C ALA A 56 6.66 21.12 5.72
N ASP A 57 6.24 22.21 6.38
CA ASP A 57 6.71 23.56 6.08
C ASP A 57 7.81 24.01 7.06
N GLU A 58 7.87 23.41 8.24
CA GLU A 58 8.80 23.77 9.32
C GLU A 58 9.91 22.73 9.44
N HIS A 59 9.79 21.73 10.30
CA HIS A 59 10.75 20.63 10.42
C HIS A 59 10.17 19.36 9.79
N ALA A 60 11.01 18.68 9.03
CA ALA A 60 10.75 17.34 8.50
C ALA A 60 11.78 16.34 9.03
N VAL A 61 11.39 15.11 9.25
CA VAL A 61 12.31 14.01 9.50
C VAL A 61 12.15 12.93 8.45
N ASP A 62 13.20 12.74 7.65
CA ASP A 62 13.28 11.71 6.60
C ASP A 62 13.99 10.49 7.15
N LEU A 63 13.25 9.40 7.34
CA LEU A 63 13.76 8.14 7.89
C LEU A 63 14.37 7.22 6.83
N SER A 64 14.59 7.66 5.60
CA SER A 64 15.15 6.83 4.53
C SER A 64 16.53 6.25 4.85
N GLY A 65 17.30 6.88 5.73
CA GLY A 65 18.56 6.37 6.29
C GLY A 65 18.40 5.45 7.50
N TYR A 66 17.20 5.36 8.08
CA TYR A 66 16.92 4.57 9.29
C TYR A 66 16.14 3.30 8.95
N THR A 67 16.83 2.31 8.40
CA THR A 67 16.24 1.10 7.81
C THR A 67 16.86 -0.19 8.35
N GLY A 68 16.21 -1.32 8.10
CA GLY A 68 16.71 -2.67 8.39
C GLY A 68 15.96 -3.37 9.52
N ILE A 69 16.24 -4.67 9.67
CA ILE A 69 15.72 -5.50 10.75
C ILE A 69 16.51 -5.19 12.05
N VAL A 70 15.79 -5.08 13.14
CA VAL A 70 16.34 -4.87 14.50
C VAL A 70 16.39 -6.19 15.27
N ASP A 71 15.31 -6.97 15.19
CA ASP A 71 15.16 -8.22 15.94
C ASP A 71 14.24 -9.21 15.23
N VAL A 72 14.45 -10.50 15.46
CA VAL A 72 13.65 -11.59 14.92
C VAL A 72 13.37 -12.63 16.00
N ASP A 73 12.12 -12.72 16.44
CA ASP A 73 11.64 -13.83 17.24
C ASP A 73 11.04 -14.90 16.32
N VAL A 74 11.85 -15.90 16.00
CA VAL A 74 11.46 -17.00 15.10
C VAL A 74 10.32 -17.83 15.69
N ALA A 75 10.32 -18.05 17.01
CA ALA A 75 9.31 -18.88 17.69
C ALA A 75 7.93 -18.19 17.65
N ALA A 76 7.88 -16.89 17.93
CA ALA A 76 6.67 -16.10 17.86
C ALA A 76 6.36 -15.61 16.44
N ARG A 77 7.25 -15.80 15.47
CA ARG A 77 7.16 -15.24 14.12
C ARG A 77 6.96 -13.74 14.12
N ARG A 78 7.74 -13.06 14.97
CA ARG A 78 7.73 -11.60 15.09
C ARG A 78 9.02 -11.02 14.55
N VAL A 79 8.89 -9.96 13.79
CA VAL A 79 10.04 -9.23 13.23
C VAL A 79 9.92 -7.76 13.60
N THR A 80 10.94 -7.23 14.24
CA THR A 80 11.05 -5.79 14.56
C THR A 80 11.92 -5.12 13.53
N VAL A 81 11.42 -4.06 12.93
CA VAL A 81 12.10 -3.32 11.88
C VAL A 81 12.13 -1.83 12.16
N ARG A 82 13.15 -1.14 11.67
CA ARG A 82 13.25 0.31 11.69
C ARG A 82 12.21 0.94 10.78
N ALA A 83 11.62 2.03 11.19
CA ALA A 83 10.44 2.66 10.61
C ALA A 83 10.60 3.12 9.15
N GLY A 84 11.81 3.48 8.74
CA GLY A 84 12.14 3.87 7.36
C GLY A 84 12.28 2.71 6.38
N THR A 85 12.18 1.44 6.85
CA THR A 85 12.28 0.25 5.99
C THR A 85 11.11 0.22 5.01
N THR A 86 11.41 0.13 3.71
CA THR A 86 10.36 -0.01 2.69
C THR A 86 9.74 -1.40 2.74
N LEU A 87 8.47 -1.53 2.34
CA LEU A 87 7.78 -2.82 2.23
C LEU A 87 8.54 -3.77 1.30
N ARG A 88 9.17 -3.26 0.25
CA ARG A 88 10.04 -4.05 -0.66
C ARG A 88 11.22 -4.68 0.09
N ALA A 89 11.97 -3.87 0.84
CA ALA A 89 13.10 -4.36 1.61
C ALA A 89 12.67 -5.33 2.71
N LEU A 90 11.56 -5.02 3.38
CA LEU A 90 10.94 -5.87 4.38
C LEU A 90 10.55 -7.23 3.80
N ASN A 91 9.81 -7.26 2.68
CA ASN A 91 9.39 -8.50 2.04
C ASN A 91 10.58 -9.36 1.61
N SER A 92 11.64 -8.76 1.05
CA SER A 92 12.86 -9.49 0.71
C SER A 92 13.53 -10.11 1.93
N ALA A 93 13.57 -9.39 3.04
CA ALA A 93 14.16 -9.90 4.27
C ALA A 93 13.29 -11.00 4.90
N LEU A 94 11.97 -10.83 4.93
CA LEU A 94 11.03 -11.85 5.41
C LEU A 94 11.11 -13.14 4.59
N ASP A 95 11.18 -13.03 3.26
CA ASP A 95 11.32 -14.19 2.36
C ASP A 95 12.59 -15.01 2.68
N THR A 96 13.72 -14.34 2.95
CA THR A 96 14.97 -14.97 3.38
C THR A 96 14.82 -15.72 4.72
N LEU A 97 13.93 -15.24 5.59
CA LEU A 97 13.62 -15.86 6.89
C LEU A 97 12.53 -16.94 6.80
N GLY A 98 12.00 -17.21 5.61
CA GLY A 98 10.87 -18.13 5.44
C GLY A 98 9.55 -17.57 5.99
N LEU A 99 9.45 -16.25 6.11
CA LEU A 99 8.29 -15.51 6.64
C LEU A 99 7.66 -14.63 5.56
N ALA A 100 6.43 -14.19 5.81
CA ALA A 100 5.71 -13.25 4.97
C ALA A 100 4.77 -12.37 5.82
N LEU A 101 4.39 -11.21 5.27
CA LEU A 101 3.22 -10.48 5.71
C LEU A 101 1.97 -11.27 5.32
N GLU A 102 0.99 -11.33 6.20
CA GLU A 102 -0.25 -12.08 5.96
C GLU A 102 -1.06 -11.50 4.82
N ASN A 103 -1.12 -10.18 4.75
CA ASN A 103 -1.79 -9.40 3.72
C ASN A 103 -1.04 -8.10 3.49
N MET A 104 -1.10 -7.55 2.28
CA MET A 104 -0.51 -6.26 1.94
C MET A 104 -1.19 -5.64 0.72
N GLY A 105 -1.02 -4.34 0.54
CA GLY A 105 -1.42 -3.63 -0.67
C GLY A 105 -0.53 -3.95 -1.88
N ASP A 106 -0.88 -3.40 -3.02
CA ASP A 106 -0.21 -3.65 -4.30
C ASP A 106 1.04 -2.76 -4.54
N ILE A 107 1.37 -1.88 -3.61
CA ILE A 107 2.56 -1.01 -3.66
C ILE A 107 3.53 -1.36 -2.53
N ASP A 108 4.79 -1.64 -2.88
CA ASP A 108 5.85 -2.02 -1.95
C ASP A 108 6.91 -0.91 -1.73
N LYS A 109 6.71 0.26 -2.32
CA LYS A 109 7.63 1.42 -2.19
C LYS A 109 7.41 2.22 -0.92
N GLN A 110 6.29 2.03 -0.24
CA GLN A 110 5.98 2.71 1.01
C GLN A 110 6.95 2.27 2.12
N THR A 111 7.32 3.19 3.02
CA THR A 111 7.94 2.82 4.29
C THR A 111 6.92 2.14 5.19
N ILE A 112 7.35 1.20 6.04
CA ILE A 112 6.43 0.49 6.94
C ILE A 112 5.69 1.45 7.87
N SER A 113 6.38 2.44 8.46
CA SER A 113 5.73 3.44 9.31
C SER A 113 4.70 4.29 8.55
N GLY A 114 5.03 4.70 7.32
CA GLY A 114 4.10 5.45 6.48
C GLY A 114 2.87 4.62 6.11
N ALA A 115 3.06 3.36 5.72
CA ALA A 115 1.99 2.46 5.32
C ALA A 115 0.99 2.20 6.46
N ILE A 116 1.47 1.86 7.67
CA ILE A 116 0.58 1.65 8.81
C ILE A 116 -0.11 2.94 9.24
N SER A 117 0.60 4.07 9.25
CA SER A 117 0.07 5.36 9.73
C SER A 117 -1.10 5.87 8.91
N THR A 118 -1.21 5.50 7.64
CA THR A 118 -2.26 5.93 6.70
C THR A 118 -3.26 4.83 6.38
N GLY A 119 -3.23 3.71 7.11
CA GLY A 119 -4.22 2.65 6.99
C GLY A 119 -4.10 1.80 5.73
N THR A 120 -2.89 1.69 5.15
CA THR A 120 -2.67 0.84 3.96
C THR A 120 -3.15 -0.59 4.20
N HIS A 121 -3.92 -1.11 3.25
CA HIS A 121 -4.48 -2.46 3.30
C HIS A 121 -4.34 -3.16 1.95
N GLY A 122 -4.63 -4.44 1.94
CA GLY A 122 -4.82 -5.26 0.74
C GLY A 122 -6.29 -5.59 0.55
N THR A 123 -6.56 -6.69 -0.15
CA THR A 123 -7.88 -7.23 -0.40
C THR A 123 -8.17 -8.45 0.48
N GLY A 124 -9.41 -8.96 0.44
CA GLY A 124 -9.84 -10.17 1.14
C GLY A 124 -10.68 -9.88 2.38
N ALA A 125 -11.88 -10.47 2.42
CA ALA A 125 -12.88 -10.25 3.46
C ALA A 125 -12.43 -10.70 4.86
N SER A 126 -11.49 -11.66 4.92
CA SER A 126 -10.98 -12.23 6.19
C SER A 126 -9.71 -11.55 6.69
N PHE A 127 -9.14 -10.59 5.97
CA PHE A 127 -7.87 -9.96 6.31
C PHE A 127 -8.05 -8.50 6.71
N GLY A 128 -7.28 -8.08 7.70
CA GLY A 128 -7.16 -6.66 8.05
C GLY A 128 -6.09 -5.94 7.22
N GLY A 129 -5.97 -4.63 7.45
CA GLY A 129 -4.90 -3.82 6.87
C GLY A 129 -3.54 -4.09 7.53
N LEU A 130 -2.47 -3.48 7.03
CA LEU A 130 -1.12 -3.63 7.59
C LEU A 130 -1.04 -3.29 9.08
N ALA A 131 -1.81 -2.30 9.52
CA ALA A 131 -1.86 -1.89 10.93
C ALA A 131 -2.37 -3.00 11.86
N THR A 132 -3.17 -3.96 11.38
CA THR A 132 -3.64 -5.08 12.20
C THR A 132 -2.57 -6.14 12.43
N GLN A 133 -1.52 -6.17 11.61
CA GLN A 133 -0.39 -7.07 11.74
C GLN A 133 0.68 -6.54 12.72
N VAL A 134 0.52 -5.30 13.21
CA VAL A 134 1.46 -4.68 14.16
C VAL A 134 1.25 -5.29 15.55
N ALA A 135 2.34 -5.81 16.14
CA ALA A 135 2.38 -6.35 17.49
C ALA A 135 2.83 -5.30 18.53
N ALA A 136 3.76 -4.42 18.17
CA ALA A 136 4.26 -3.35 19.02
C ALA A 136 4.83 -2.20 18.19
N LEU A 137 4.90 -1.02 18.81
CA LEU A 137 5.54 0.17 18.27
C LEU A 137 6.50 0.78 19.30
N GLU A 138 7.53 1.45 18.79
CA GLU A 138 8.34 2.38 19.56
C GLU A 138 8.22 3.76 18.92
N LEU A 139 7.95 4.78 19.71
CA LEU A 139 7.77 6.16 19.27
C LEU A 139 8.69 7.11 20.05
N VAL A 140 9.20 8.12 19.35
CA VAL A 140 9.80 9.31 19.97
C VAL A 140 8.70 10.38 20.00
N VAL A 141 8.22 10.71 21.21
CA VAL A 141 7.14 11.69 21.40
C VAL A 141 7.68 13.11 21.58
N ALA A 142 6.80 14.10 21.66
CA ALA A 142 7.15 15.51 21.53
C ALA A 142 8.14 16.05 22.59
N ASP A 143 8.21 15.43 23.76
CA ASP A 143 9.20 15.77 24.82
C ASP A 143 10.56 15.09 24.64
N GLY A 144 10.73 14.32 23.54
CA GLY A 144 11.94 13.55 23.24
C GLY A 144 12.01 12.20 23.94
N SER A 145 11.01 11.84 24.78
CA SER A 145 10.99 10.51 25.41
C SER A 145 10.68 9.42 24.38
N VAL A 146 11.26 8.23 24.62
CA VAL A 146 11.05 7.04 23.80
C VAL A 146 10.04 6.15 24.50
N LEU A 147 8.88 5.94 23.86
CA LEU A 147 7.80 5.14 24.42
C LEU A 147 7.58 3.87 23.60
N ARG A 148 7.51 2.73 24.29
CA ARG A 148 7.03 1.47 23.72
C ARG A 148 5.56 1.30 24.00
N CYS A 149 4.83 0.76 23.03
CA CYS A 149 3.42 0.43 23.20
C CYS A 149 3.05 -0.86 22.42
N SER A 150 2.13 -1.61 23.00
CA SER A 150 1.58 -2.86 22.48
C SER A 150 0.18 -3.08 23.04
N ALA A 151 -0.47 -4.18 22.67
CA ALA A 151 -1.76 -4.55 23.27
C ALA A 151 -1.70 -4.69 24.82
N ASN A 152 -0.52 -5.00 25.38
CA ASN A 152 -0.32 -5.23 26.82
C ASN A 152 0.44 -4.08 27.51
N GLU A 153 1.03 -3.17 26.75
CA GLU A 153 1.77 -2.01 27.25
C GLU A 153 1.25 -0.75 26.60
N ARG A 154 0.67 0.17 27.35
CA ARG A 154 0.01 1.40 26.87
C ARG A 154 -1.00 1.13 25.72
N PRO A 155 -2.03 0.29 25.95
CA PRO A 155 -2.93 -0.20 24.91
C PRO A 155 -3.68 0.92 24.17
N GLU A 156 -4.03 2.00 24.85
CA GLU A 156 -4.70 3.16 24.23
C GLU A 156 -3.77 3.89 23.27
N LEU A 157 -2.51 4.13 23.69
CA LEU A 157 -1.49 4.72 22.80
C LEU A 157 -1.25 3.80 21.59
N PHE A 158 -1.14 2.49 21.82
CA PHE A 158 -0.94 1.53 20.76
C PHE A 158 -2.09 1.54 19.74
N ALA A 159 -3.33 1.51 20.21
CA ALA A 159 -4.51 1.57 19.35
C ALA A 159 -4.53 2.83 18.47
N ALA A 160 -4.20 3.98 19.06
CA ALA A 160 -4.16 5.26 18.34
C ALA A 160 -2.95 5.37 17.39
N ALA A 161 -1.77 4.88 17.79
CA ALA A 161 -0.52 5.05 17.04
C ALA A 161 -0.45 4.17 15.79
N ARG A 162 -1.15 3.02 15.74
CA ARG A 162 -1.14 2.11 14.58
C ARG A 162 -1.63 2.78 13.29
N VAL A 163 -2.58 3.73 13.40
CA VAL A 163 -3.08 4.54 12.28
C VAL A 163 -3.09 6.01 12.71
N GLY A 164 -1.97 6.46 13.26
CA GLY A 164 -1.87 7.75 13.96
C GLY A 164 -1.55 8.94 13.07
N LEU A 165 -1.38 8.79 11.76
CA LEU A 165 -1.06 9.85 10.80
C LEU A 165 0.19 10.67 11.17
N GLY A 166 1.09 10.11 11.99
CA GLY A 166 2.26 10.80 12.51
C GLY A 166 1.97 11.89 13.54
N ALA A 167 0.76 11.92 14.15
CA ALA A 167 0.35 12.96 15.10
C ALA A 167 0.85 12.72 16.55
N LEU A 168 1.16 11.45 16.89
CA LEU A 168 1.51 11.05 18.26
C LEU A 168 3.02 10.98 18.52
N GLY A 169 3.83 11.22 17.51
CA GLY A 169 5.29 11.14 17.57
C GLY A 169 5.87 10.52 16.32
N VAL A 170 7.18 10.41 16.29
CA VAL A 170 7.93 9.73 15.24
C VAL A 170 8.07 8.25 15.59
N ILE A 171 7.47 7.37 14.78
CA ILE A 171 7.69 5.94 14.93
C ILE A 171 9.16 5.62 14.62
N SER A 172 9.84 4.98 15.57
CA SER A 172 11.22 4.52 15.40
C SER A 172 11.27 3.06 14.95
N THR A 173 10.53 2.17 15.61
CA THR A 173 10.45 0.75 15.22
C THR A 173 9.02 0.24 15.17
N VAL A 174 8.83 -0.78 14.32
CA VAL A 174 7.57 -1.51 14.17
C VAL A 174 7.85 -2.99 14.36
N THR A 175 7.17 -3.63 15.31
CA THR A 175 7.17 -5.08 15.47
C THR A 175 5.95 -5.66 14.78
N LEU A 176 6.16 -6.60 13.86
CA LEU A 176 5.12 -7.21 13.03
C LEU A 176 4.90 -8.68 13.42
N ASN A 177 3.66 -9.10 13.50
CA ASN A 177 3.30 -10.52 13.45
C ASN A 177 3.39 -10.98 12.00
N CYS A 178 4.17 -12.00 11.75
CA CYS A 178 4.37 -12.57 10.41
C CYS A 178 3.75 -13.98 10.35
N VAL A 179 3.55 -14.46 9.14
CA VAL A 179 3.12 -15.84 8.86
C VAL A 179 4.26 -16.58 8.15
N PRO A 180 4.26 -17.94 8.11
CA PRO A 180 5.16 -18.68 7.23
C PRO A 180 5.01 -18.21 5.79
N SER A 181 6.11 -18.15 5.04
CA SER A 181 6.08 -17.83 3.60
C SER A 181 5.10 -18.76 2.88
N PHE A 182 4.31 -18.21 1.98
CA PHE A 182 3.27 -18.94 1.25
C PHE A 182 3.20 -18.53 -0.22
N VAL A 183 2.64 -19.43 -1.02
CA VAL A 183 2.43 -19.23 -2.46
C VAL A 183 0.97 -18.85 -2.69
N LEU A 184 0.74 -17.85 -3.52
CA LEU A 184 -0.57 -17.47 -4.03
C LEU A 184 -0.74 -17.89 -5.47
N ALA A 185 -1.86 -18.53 -5.79
CA ALA A 185 -2.35 -18.71 -7.15
C ALA A 185 -3.16 -17.49 -7.54
N ALA A 186 -2.72 -16.77 -8.56
CA ALA A 186 -3.38 -15.62 -9.11
C ALA A 186 -4.16 -15.97 -10.37
N ARG A 187 -5.40 -15.53 -10.45
CA ARG A 187 -6.22 -15.58 -11.65
C ARG A 187 -6.81 -14.22 -11.93
N GLU A 188 -6.46 -13.67 -13.07
CA GLU A 188 -7.02 -12.42 -13.57
C GLU A 188 -7.77 -12.71 -14.87
N ALA A 189 -9.02 -12.27 -14.97
CA ALA A 189 -9.84 -12.55 -16.13
C ALA A 189 -10.79 -11.38 -16.46
N PRO A 190 -11.05 -11.11 -17.76
CA PRO A 190 -12.09 -10.17 -18.13
C PRO A 190 -13.46 -10.70 -17.67
N GLY A 191 -14.31 -9.78 -17.23
CA GLY A 191 -15.67 -10.06 -16.80
C GLY A 191 -16.65 -8.99 -17.29
N ARG A 192 -17.91 -9.12 -16.89
CA ARG A 192 -18.97 -8.12 -17.08
C ARG A 192 -19.40 -7.61 -15.71
N LEU A 193 -19.60 -6.31 -15.60
CA LEU A 193 -19.95 -5.67 -14.33
C LEU A 193 -21.22 -6.29 -13.73
N ASP A 194 -22.28 -6.44 -14.50
CA ASP A 194 -23.54 -6.99 -13.99
C ASP A 194 -23.33 -8.40 -13.41
N ALA A 195 -22.59 -9.28 -14.11
CA ALA A 195 -22.30 -10.63 -13.63
C ALA A 195 -21.41 -10.66 -12.38
N VAL A 196 -20.49 -9.69 -12.24
CA VAL A 196 -19.68 -9.55 -11.04
C VAL A 196 -20.54 -9.10 -9.86
N LEU A 197 -21.43 -8.14 -10.05
CA LEU A 197 -22.32 -7.65 -9.01
C LEU A 197 -23.35 -8.70 -8.56
N GLU A 198 -23.92 -9.48 -9.49
CA GLU A 198 -24.83 -10.59 -9.17
C GLU A 198 -24.19 -11.66 -8.30
N ARG A 199 -22.88 -11.90 -8.45
CA ARG A 199 -22.13 -12.93 -7.73
C ARG A 199 -21.11 -12.37 -6.74
N PHE A 200 -21.24 -11.09 -6.38
CA PHE A 200 -20.24 -10.41 -5.57
C PHE A 200 -19.94 -11.14 -4.25
N ASP A 201 -20.99 -11.52 -3.52
CA ASP A 201 -20.82 -12.20 -2.24
C ASP A 201 -20.20 -13.58 -2.39
N GLU A 202 -20.64 -14.37 -3.37
CA GLU A 202 -20.05 -15.67 -3.68
C GLU A 202 -18.56 -15.56 -4.01
N GLU A 203 -18.19 -14.58 -4.83
CA GLU A 203 -16.82 -14.35 -5.26
C GLU A 203 -15.92 -13.85 -4.10
N ALA A 204 -16.46 -12.94 -3.28
CA ALA A 204 -15.74 -12.37 -2.15
C ALA A 204 -15.52 -13.38 -1.02
N ASP A 205 -16.48 -14.28 -0.79
CA ASP A 205 -16.38 -15.32 0.23
C ASP A 205 -15.67 -16.59 -0.28
N GLY A 206 -15.70 -16.81 -1.58
CA GLY A 206 -15.07 -17.97 -2.24
C GLY A 206 -13.59 -17.79 -2.58
N SER A 207 -13.01 -16.63 -2.30
CA SER A 207 -11.60 -16.33 -2.58
C SER A 207 -10.90 -15.73 -1.36
N ASP A 208 -9.62 -16.06 -1.14
CA ASP A 208 -8.85 -15.41 -0.09
C ASP A 208 -8.73 -13.90 -0.36
N HIS A 209 -8.49 -13.55 -1.62
CA HIS A 209 -8.42 -12.15 -2.08
C HIS A 209 -9.24 -12.00 -3.35
N PHE A 210 -10.18 -11.09 -3.33
CA PHE A 210 -11.04 -10.76 -4.45
C PHE A 210 -11.05 -9.26 -4.68
N GLU A 211 -10.86 -8.84 -5.93
CA GLU A 211 -11.03 -7.47 -6.38
C GLU A 211 -11.48 -7.44 -7.83
N PHE A 212 -12.12 -6.35 -8.24
CA PHE A 212 -12.39 -6.10 -9.65
C PHE A 212 -12.18 -4.64 -10.00
N TYR A 213 -11.74 -4.41 -11.23
CA TYR A 213 -11.60 -3.08 -11.82
C TYR A 213 -12.70 -2.91 -12.86
N TRP A 214 -13.52 -1.90 -12.68
CA TRP A 214 -14.50 -1.49 -13.67
C TRP A 214 -14.01 -0.26 -14.42
N PHE A 215 -14.15 -0.29 -15.75
CA PHE A 215 -13.77 0.84 -16.61
C PHE A 215 -15.01 1.64 -16.96
N PRO A 216 -15.13 2.91 -16.53
CA PRO A 216 -16.29 3.76 -16.84
C PRO A 216 -16.59 3.84 -18.34
N HIS A 217 -17.85 4.05 -18.69
CA HIS A 217 -18.38 4.07 -20.06
C HIS A 217 -18.43 2.70 -20.77
N GLY A 218 -18.19 1.61 -20.06
CA GLY A 218 -18.31 0.24 -20.51
C GLY A 218 -18.95 -0.66 -19.45
N ASP A 219 -19.17 -1.91 -19.82
CA ASP A 219 -19.70 -2.97 -18.95
C ASP A 219 -18.62 -4.00 -18.58
N LYS A 220 -17.40 -3.80 -19.07
CA LYS A 220 -16.31 -4.74 -18.84
C LYS A 220 -15.55 -4.44 -17.56
N THR A 221 -15.10 -5.51 -16.94
CA THR A 221 -14.29 -5.52 -15.74
C THR A 221 -13.03 -6.36 -15.94
N LEU A 222 -12.01 -6.10 -15.16
CA LEU A 222 -10.94 -7.05 -14.88
C LEU A 222 -11.16 -7.59 -13.47
N VAL A 223 -11.39 -8.89 -13.36
CA VAL A 223 -11.63 -9.58 -12.09
C VAL A 223 -10.34 -10.28 -11.68
N LYS A 224 -9.92 -10.08 -10.43
CA LYS A 224 -8.72 -10.71 -9.85
C LYS A 224 -9.10 -11.54 -8.63
N ARG A 225 -8.58 -12.75 -8.57
CA ARG A 225 -8.70 -13.68 -7.45
C ARG A 225 -7.34 -14.25 -7.13
N ASN A 226 -6.94 -14.16 -5.86
CA ASN A 226 -5.73 -14.80 -5.40
C ASN A 226 -6.09 -15.72 -4.24
N ASN A 227 -5.64 -16.97 -4.31
CA ASN A 227 -5.89 -17.98 -3.29
C ASN A 227 -4.58 -18.61 -2.82
N ARG A 228 -4.46 -18.86 -1.52
CA ARG A 228 -3.29 -19.56 -0.96
C ARG A 228 -3.28 -21.00 -1.46
N LEU A 229 -2.12 -21.42 -1.93
CA LEU A 229 -1.87 -22.82 -2.23
C LEU A 229 -1.46 -23.59 -0.95
N PRO A 230 -1.63 -24.90 -0.92
CA PRO A 230 -1.16 -25.75 0.17
C PRO A 230 0.31 -25.50 0.50
N ALA A 231 0.69 -25.65 1.77
CA ALA A 231 2.07 -25.50 2.19
C ALA A 231 3.00 -26.43 1.39
N GLY A 232 4.16 -25.93 0.98
CA GLY A 232 5.11 -26.67 0.15
C GLY A 232 4.82 -26.64 -1.35
N SER A 233 3.78 -25.93 -1.81
CA SER A 233 3.53 -25.74 -3.24
C SER A 233 4.69 -25.02 -3.93
N THR A 234 5.05 -25.50 -5.10
CA THR A 234 6.08 -24.85 -5.93
C THR A 234 5.47 -23.70 -6.73
N PRO A 235 6.05 -22.49 -6.71
CA PRO A 235 5.60 -21.39 -7.54
C PRO A 235 5.73 -21.67 -9.04
N GLU A 236 4.73 -21.24 -9.81
CA GLU A 236 4.74 -21.26 -11.28
C GLU A 236 4.57 -19.84 -11.82
N PRO A 237 5.63 -19.00 -11.73
CA PRO A 237 5.54 -17.60 -12.12
C PRO A 237 5.41 -17.42 -13.62
N LEU A 238 4.88 -16.29 -14.05
CA LEU A 238 4.91 -15.89 -15.45
C LEU A 238 6.36 -15.86 -15.96
N SER A 239 6.58 -16.31 -17.20
CA SER A 239 7.92 -16.18 -17.81
C SER A 239 8.36 -14.72 -17.83
N LYS A 240 9.67 -14.47 -17.71
CA LYS A 240 10.24 -13.10 -17.72
C LYS A 240 9.81 -12.29 -18.95
N ARG A 241 9.71 -12.96 -20.12
CA ARG A 241 9.23 -12.34 -21.36
C ARG A 241 7.77 -11.90 -21.24
N ARG A 242 6.90 -12.76 -20.67
CA ARG A 242 5.49 -12.44 -20.49
C ARG A 242 5.30 -11.34 -19.45
N GLN A 243 6.03 -11.39 -18.33
CA GLN A 243 6.05 -10.31 -17.33
C GLN A 243 6.42 -8.96 -17.95
N TYR A 244 7.48 -8.92 -18.79
CA TYR A 244 7.89 -7.69 -19.45
C TYR A 244 6.81 -7.16 -20.41
N ILE A 245 6.22 -8.03 -21.23
CA ILE A 245 5.16 -7.63 -22.17
C ILE A 245 3.95 -7.09 -21.42
N GLU A 246 3.45 -7.83 -20.42
CA GLU A 246 2.22 -7.48 -19.72
C GLU A 246 2.42 -6.26 -18.82
N TYR A 247 3.42 -6.28 -17.92
CA TYR A 247 3.59 -5.20 -16.96
C TYR A 247 4.28 -3.96 -17.55
N GLN A 248 5.33 -4.12 -18.37
CA GLN A 248 6.07 -2.96 -18.85
C GLN A 248 5.48 -2.37 -20.13
N LEU A 249 5.11 -3.22 -21.10
CA LEU A 249 4.62 -2.72 -22.40
C LEU A 249 3.12 -2.38 -22.33
N ILE A 250 2.27 -3.28 -21.83
CA ILE A 250 0.81 -3.08 -21.86
C ILE A 250 0.38 -2.17 -20.71
N GLU A 251 0.63 -2.57 -19.45
CA GLU A 251 0.09 -1.87 -18.27
C GLU A 251 0.76 -0.52 -18.00
N ASN A 252 2.03 -0.33 -18.37
CA ASN A 252 2.72 0.93 -18.14
C ASN A 252 2.86 1.78 -19.41
N ARG A 253 3.52 1.29 -20.46
CA ARG A 253 3.81 2.13 -21.64
C ARG A 253 2.57 2.41 -22.49
N LEU A 254 1.82 1.36 -22.86
CA LEU A 254 0.64 1.51 -23.72
C LEU A 254 -0.47 2.25 -22.95
N PHE A 255 -0.76 1.82 -21.73
CA PHE A 255 -1.76 2.48 -20.88
C PHE A 255 -1.38 3.94 -20.60
N GLY A 256 -0.11 4.23 -20.30
CA GLY A 256 0.38 5.60 -20.15
C GLY A 256 0.26 6.44 -21.40
N ALA A 257 0.44 5.86 -22.61
CA ALA A 257 0.23 6.55 -23.88
C ALA A 257 -1.26 6.87 -24.08
N VAL A 258 -2.17 5.92 -23.77
CA VAL A 258 -3.61 6.13 -23.83
C VAL A 258 -4.04 7.24 -22.86
N CYS A 259 -3.56 7.24 -21.62
CA CYS A 259 -3.85 8.29 -20.64
C CYS A 259 -3.38 9.68 -21.12
N ARG A 260 -2.18 9.78 -21.71
CA ARG A 260 -1.70 11.05 -22.30
C ARG A 260 -2.56 11.52 -23.46
N LEU A 261 -2.98 10.60 -24.33
CA LEU A 261 -3.88 10.91 -25.45
C LEU A 261 -5.23 11.42 -24.95
N GLN A 262 -5.85 10.74 -23.99
CA GLN A 262 -7.12 11.14 -23.39
C GLN A 262 -7.04 12.51 -22.69
N ARG A 263 -5.91 12.78 -22.01
CA ARG A 263 -5.66 14.10 -21.41
C ARG A 263 -5.55 15.21 -22.47
N ALA A 264 -4.89 14.93 -23.59
CA ALA A 264 -4.73 15.90 -24.68
C ALA A 264 -6.03 16.10 -25.46
N VAL A 265 -6.83 15.04 -25.64
CA VAL A 265 -8.08 15.05 -26.41
C VAL A 265 -9.18 14.33 -25.61
N PRO A 266 -9.82 15.00 -24.63
CA PRO A 266 -10.81 14.38 -23.71
C PRO A 266 -11.97 13.68 -24.43
N ARG A 267 -12.37 14.14 -25.62
CA ARG A 267 -13.44 13.52 -26.41
C ARG A 267 -13.15 12.07 -26.82
N LEU A 268 -11.87 11.65 -26.81
CA LEU A 268 -11.46 10.28 -27.11
C LEU A 268 -11.59 9.35 -25.90
N THR A 269 -11.90 9.86 -24.71
CA THR A 269 -11.99 9.02 -23.50
C THR A 269 -13.00 7.89 -23.64
N LYS A 270 -14.24 8.21 -24.02
CA LYS A 270 -15.31 7.20 -24.16
C LYS A 270 -14.97 6.11 -25.20
N PRO A 271 -14.56 6.41 -26.44
CA PRO A 271 -14.23 5.37 -27.41
C PRO A 271 -12.98 4.58 -27.06
N THR A 272 -11.91 5.21 -26.54
CA THR A 272 -10.69 4.51 -26.17
C THR A 272 -10.84 3.59 -24.98
N GLN A 273 -11.66 3.95 -23.99
CA GLN A 273 -12.00 3.10 -22.86
C GLN A 273 -12.66 1.78 -23.32
N ARG A 274 -13.59 1.85 -24.27
CA ARG A 274 -14.22 0.65 -24.85
C ARG A 274 -13.22 -0.26 -25.56
N VAL A 275 -12.23 0.32 -26.25
CA VAL A 275 -11.18 -0.46 -26.90
C VAL A 275 -10.25 -1.09 -25.89
N VAL A 276 -9.75 -0.34 -24.92
CA VAL A 276 -8.85 -0.85 -23.87
C VAL A 276 -9.48 -2.01 -23.09
N ALA A 277 -10.76 -1.90 -22.75
CA ALA A 277 -11.48 -2.97 -22.08
C ALA A 277 -11.58 -4.28 -22.90
N ASN A 278 -11.39 -4.22 -24.23
CA ASN A 278 -11.38 -5.41 -25.10
C ASN A 278 -10.00 -6.07 -25.21
N VAL A 279 -8.93 -5.43 -24.76
CA VAL A 279 -7.55 -5.97 -24.79
C VAL A 279 -7.26 -6.82 -23.56
N LEU A 280 -8.11 -6.79 -22.54
CA LEU A 280 -7.96 -7.59 -21.34
C LEU A 280 -7.92 -9.08 -21.67
N SER A 281 -6.91 -9.79 -21.20
CA SER A 281 -6.74 -11.23 -21.39
C SER A 281 -6.68 -11.98 -20.06
N GLU A 282 -7.01 -13.26 -20.09
CA GLU A 282 -6.90 -14.10 -18.89
C GLU A 282 -5.42 -14.38 -18.57
N ARG A 283 -5.07 -14.24 -17.29
CA ARG A 283 -3.76 -14.62 -16.72
C ARG A 283 -3.97 -15.62 -15.59
N LYS A 284 -3.13 -16.64 -15.56
CA LYS A 284 -3.04 -17.59 -14.44
C LYS A 284 -1.55 -17.82 -14.16
N TYR A 285 -1.16 -17.69 -12.91
CA TYR A 285 0.19 -17.96 -12.44
C TYR A 285 0.17 -18.14 -10.93
N SER A 286 1.28 -18.61 -10.37
CA SER A 286 1.48 -18.59 -8.93
C SER A 286 2.89 -18.12 -8.61
N ASP A 287 3.05 -17.41 -7.50
CA ASP A 287 4.35 -16.98 -7.00
C ASP A 287 4.29 -16.80 -5.48
N VAL A 288 5.43 -16.55 -4.85
CA VAL A 288 5.45 -16.16 -3.43
C VAL A 288 4.56 -14.93 -3.21
N SER A 289 3.89 -14.88 -2.06
CA SER A 289 2.78 -13.95 -1.79
C SER A 289 3.07 -12.50 -2.17
N HIS A 290 4.20 -11.95 -1.72
CA HIS A 290 4.55 -10.55 -1.98
C HIS A 290 4.75 -10.22 -3.46
N ARG A 291 5.11 -11.20 -4.31
CA ARG A 291 5.23 -11.00 -5.77
C ARG A 291 3.90 -11.07 -6.49
N VAL A 292 2.88 -11.69 -5.87
CA VAL A 292 1.52 -11.70 -6.39
C VAL A 292 0.78 -10.44 -5.99
N PHE A 293 0.95 -9.98 -4.75
CA PHE A 293 0.31 -8.76 -4.27
C PHE A 293 0.79 -7.52 -5.03
N VAL A 294 2.10 -7.41 -5.26
CA VAL A 294 2.71 -6.19 -5.79
C VAL A 294 2.62 -6.13 -7.31
N THR A 295 2.15 -4.99 -7.80
CA THR A 295 2.16 -4.65 -9.23
C THR A 295 3.05 -3.44 -9.50
N SER A 296 3.78 -3.45 -10.62
CA SER A 296 4.60 -2.31 -11.03
C SER A 296 3.73 -1.26 -11.69
N ARG A 297 3.64 -0.07 -11.09
CA ARG A 297 2.86 1.06 -11.61
C ARG A 297 3.75 2.27 -11.83
N ASP A 298 3.98 2.62 -13.09
CA ASP A 298 4.77 3.80 -13.49
C ASP A 298 3.88 4.96 -13.95
N VAL A 299 2.62 4.68 -14.29
CA VAL A 299 1.65 5.71 -14.65
C VAL A 299 1.13 6.38 -13.38
N ARG A 300 1.38 7.69 -13.24
CA ARG A 300 0.88 8.46 -12.10
C ARG A 300 -0.63 8.65 -12.19
N PHE A 301 -1.29 8.49 -11.07
CA PHE A 301 -2.74 8.70 -10.92
C PHE A 301 -3.03 9.42 -9.61
N VAL A 302 -4.28 9.83 -9.44
CA VAL A 302 -4.84 10.33 -8.17
C VAL A 302 -5.97 9.39 -7.78
N GLU A 303 -6.03 9.05 -6.51
CA GLU A 303 -6.98 8.11 -5.95
C GLU A 303 -7.77 8.73 -4.81
N SER A 304 -9.02 8.32 -4.69
CA SER A 304 -9.85 8.50 -3.50
C SER A 304 -10.46 7.16 -3.13
N GLU A 305 -10.46 6.83 -1.85
CA GLU A 305 -11.00 5.60 -1.34
C GLU A 305 -12.16 5.87 -0.37
N TYR A 306 -13.19 5.05 -0.46
CA TYR A 306 -14.37 5.10 0.40
C TYR A 306 -14.72 3.69 0.84
N ALA A 307 -14.79 3.46 2.15
CA ALA A 307 -15.36 2.26 2.73
C ALA A 307 -16.88 2.40 2.81
N VAL A 308 -17.58 1.42 2.28
CA VAL A 308 -19.05 1.34 2.34
C VAL A 308 -19.47 0.01 2.98
N PRO A 309 -20.64 -0.07 3.65
CA PRO A 309 -21.19 -1.36 4.07
C PRO A 309 -21.30 -2.32 2.88
N ARG A 310 -20.99 -3.59 3.11
CA ARG A 310 -20.94 -4.60 2.04
C ARG A 310 -22.27 -4.75 1.30
N ASP A 311 -23.36 -4.70 2.02
CA ASP A 311 -24.74 -4.79 1.50
C ASP A 311 -25.14 -3.59 0.63
N GLU A 312 -24.49 -2.43 0.82
CA GLU A 312 -24.71 -1.23 0.01
C GLU A 312 -23.88 -1.17 -1.28
N LEU A 313 -22.87 -2.04 -1.42
CA LEU A 313 -21.89 -1.95 -2.52
C LEU A 313 -22.55 -1.97 -3.90
N VAL A 314 -23.50 -2.86 -4.13
CA VAL A 314 -24.19 -3.01 -5.42
C VAL A 314 -24.95 -1.73 -5.78
N GLY A 315 -25.63 -1.13 -4.80
CA GLY A 315 -26.32 0.16 -4.92
C GLY A 315 -25.36 1.28 -5.29
N VAL A 316 -24.26 1.41 -4.54
CA VAL A 316 -23.22 2.43 -4.77
C VAL A 316 -22.60 2.32 -6.17
N ILE A 317 -22.23 1.12 -6.60
CA ILE A 317 -21.67 0.91 -7.96
C ILE A 317 -22.70 1.23 -9.05
N THR A 318 -23.97 0.92 -8.82
CA THR A 318 -25.05 1.24 -9.76
C THR A 318 -25.21 2.76 -9.92
N GLU A 319 -25.18 3.52 -8.84
CA GLU A 319 -25.23 4.98 -8.86
C GLU A 319 -23.99 5.61 -9.51
N LEU A 320 -22.81 5.08 -9.22
CA LEU A 320 -21.56 5.51 -9.88
C LEU A 320 -21.62 5.28 -11.39
N ARG A 321 -22.17 4.12 -11.83
CA ARG A 321 -22.38 3.82 -13.25
C ARG A 321 -23.30 4.82 -13.92
N ALA A 322 -24.42 5.15 -13.27
CA ALA A 322 -25.37 6.15 -13.77
C ALA A 322 -24.74 7.56 -13.85
N THR A 323 -23.91 7.91 -12.89
CA THR A 323 -23.18 9.19 -12.87
C THR A 323 -22.11 9.25 -13.95
N ALA A 324 -21.34 8.20 -14.16
CA ALA A 324 -20.32 8.12 -15.20
C ALA A 324 -20.90 8.10 -16.63
N ALA A 325 -22.17 7.75 -16.81
CA ALA A 325 -22.85 7.75 -18.11
C ALA A 325 -23.23 9.15 -18.62
N LYS A 326 -23.38 10.11 -17.71
CA LYS A 326 -23.66 11.52 -18.02
C LYS A 326 -22.44 12.21 -18.63
#